data_509676036ebef39765b99c255c57b3f4
#
_entry.id   509676036ebef39765b99c255c57b3f4
#
_cell.length_a   1.000
_cell.length_b   1.000
_cell.length_c   1.000
_cell.angle_alpha   90.00
_cell.angle_beta   90.00
_cell.angle_gamma   90.00
#
_symmetry.space_group_name_H-M   'P 1'
#
loop_
_entity.id
_entity.type
_entity.pdbx_description
1 polymer ?
#
loop_
_entity_poly.entity_id
_entity_poly.type
_entity_poly.pdbx_seq_one_letter_code
_entity_poly.pdbx_strand_id
1 'polypeptide(L)'
;MAEKKRPREGNVIYANFGQRKRVSSASETGERVMAARAMNQPAMRMVNAAVRQTDLGRATRGREYAAGGHVHDLHFDRARITASVVGSQNYPFEVSILLPFRSAGEVREAIGELAREAGAVDRALKGDIRDRVLDVLLFAAPDEVYFSCTCPDSARVCKHVVAVAQQAAEKLDSTPSLVFSVRDVTIARLEQVVREEAASIAHESTVPGSEYFWTGRDLPDLPNPKIAPMIEDSDMDLLQTAMQSISFTNIDQMRAVADIEELYEDLTRED
;
A
#
# COMPACT_ATOMS: atom_id res chain seq x y z
N MET A 1 -5.65 -58.95 -12.76
CA MET A 1 -4.66 -58.02 -12.22
C MET A 1 -4.16 -58.61 -10.91
N ALA A 2 -2.87 -59.07 -10.86
CA ALA A 2 -2.34 -59.71 -9.67
C ALA A 2 -1.95 -58.66 -8.62
N GLU A 3 -2.57 -58.79 -7.47
CA GLU A 3 -2.27 -57.96 -6.29
C GLU A 3 -0.86 -58.26 -5.78
N LYS A 4 0.06 -57.34 -5.95
CA LYS A 4 1.42 -57.42 -5.42
C LYS A 4 1.38 -57.40 -3.91
N LYS A 5 1.46 -58.58 -3.26
CA LYS A 5 1.64 -58.68 -1.81
C LYS A 5 2.91 -57.94 -1.37
N ARG A 6 2.74 -57.00 -0.43
CA ARG A 6 3.88 -56.29 0.17
C ARG A 6 4.69 -57.22 1.05
N PRO A 7 6.03 -57.22 0.97
CA PRO A 7 6.85 -58.06 1.82
C PRO A 7 6.68 -57.64 3.27
N ARG A 8 6.50 -58.60 4.16
CA ARG A 8 6.28 -58.46 5.59
C ARG A 8 7.26 -59.40 6.32
N GLU A 9 8.03 -58.87 7.20
CA GLU A 9 8.97 -59.62 8.03
C GLU A 9 8.73 -59.21 9.48
N GLY A 10 8.21 -60.15 10.29
CA GLY A 10 7.79 -59.89 11.66
C GLY A 10 6.70 -58.77 11.77
N ASN A 11 6.96 -57.78 12.60
CA ASN A 11 6.08 -56.63 12.82
C ASN A 11 6.42 -55.40 11.93
N VAL A 12 7.33 -55.56 10.96
CA VAL A 12 7.80 -54.49 10.05
C VAL A 12 7.09 -54.63 8.72
N ILE A 13 6.45 -53.55 8.26
CA ILE A 13 5.83 -53.45 6.95
C ILE A 13 6.74 -52.56 6.08
N TYR A 14 7.37 -53.17 5.07
CA TYR A 14 8.12 -52.42 4.08
C TYR A 14 7.16 -51.69 3.12
N ALA A 15 6.95 -50.38 3.32
CA ALA A 15 6.16 -49.56 2.43
C ALA A 15 7.08 -48.78 1.49
N ASN A 16 6.89 -48.94 0.17
CA ASN A 16 7.55 -48.12 -0.80
C ASN A 16 6.84 -46.77 -0.87
N PHE A 17 7.38 -45.74 -0.23
CA PHE A 17 6.85 -44.37 -0.24
C PHE A 17 7.10 -43.68 -1.58
N GLY A 18 6.80 -44.30 -2.69
CA GLY A 18 6.85 -43.72 -4.03
C GLY A 18 8.13 -42.93 -4.35
N GLN A 19 8.59 -43.01 -5.57
CA GLN A 19 9.68 -42.14 -6.00
C GLN A 19 9.32 -40.69 -5.70
N ARG A 20 10.16 -39.96 -4.95
CA ARG A 20 10.07 -38.51 -4.80
C ARG A 20 10.04 -37.89 -6.19
N LYS A 21 8.86 -37.49 -6.67
CA LYS A 21 8.80 -36.62 -7.84
C LYS A 21 9.56 -35.36 -7.47
N ARG A 22 10.67 -35.11 -8.14
CA ARG A 22 11.32 -33.81 -8.09
C ARG A 22 10.29 -32.80 -8.57
N VAL A 23 9.86 -31.93 -7.71
CA VAL A 23 9.07 -30.76 -8.11
C VAL A 23 10.02 -29.92 -8.94
N SER A 24 9.78 -29.81 -10.25
CA SER A 24 10.48 -28.88 -11.11
C SER A 24 10.35 -27.47 -10.53
N SER A 25 11.46 -26.73 -10.52
CA SER A 25 11.45 -25.35 -10.07
C SER A 25 10.43 -24.54 -10.89
N ALA A 26 9.77 -23.56 -10.27
CA ALA A 26 8.74 -22.71 -10.87
C ALA A 26 9.17 -21.97 -12.16
N SER A 27 10.43 -22.05 -12.55
CA SER A 27 10.97 -21.50 -13.80
C SER A 27 10.62 -22.30 -15.05
N GLU A 28 10.13 -23.54 -14.92
CA GLU A 28 9.82 -24.39 -16.09
C GLU A 28 8.33 -24.36 -16.50
N THR A 29 7.46 -23.84 -15.70
CA THR A 29 6.02 -23.75 -15.98
C THR A 29 5.63 -22.34 -16.39
N GLY A 30 6.20 -21.61 -17.18
CA GLY A 30 5.74 -20.38 -17.85
C GLY A 30 4.67 -19.47 -17.17
N GLU A 31 4.15 -19.89 -16.04
CA GLU A 31 3.33 -19.09 -15.16
C GLU A 31 4.26 -18.19 -14.33
N ARG A 32 4.36 -16.94 -14.75
CA ARG A 32 4.78 -15.88 -13.84
C ARG A 32 3.86 -15.97 -12.64
N VAL A 33 4.36 -16.58 -11.55
CA VAL A 33 3.82 -16.31 -10.22
C VAL A 33 3.94 -14.80 -10.07
N MET A 34 2.82 -14.09 -10.26
CA MET A 34 2.75 -12.68 -9.92
C MET A 34 3.24 -12.62 -8.48
N ALA A 35 4.38 -11.99 -8.25
CA ALA A 35 4.89 -11.76 -6.91
C ALA A 35 3.71 -11.23 -6.11
N ALA A 36 3.30 -11.96 -5.07
CA ALA A 36 2.17 -11.55 -4.25
C ALA A 36 2.47 -10.13 -3.80
N ARG A 37 1.64 -9.18 -4.24
CA ARG A 37 1.80 -7.78 -3.90
C ARG A 37 1.85 -7.69 -2.38
N ALA A 38 2.92 -7.14 -1.83
CA ALA A 38 3.02 -6.92 -0.40
C ALA A 38 1.82 -6.06 0.04
N MET A 39 1.11 -6.49 1.07
CA MET A 39 0.04 -5.71 1.68
C MET A 39 0.58 -4.36 2.15
N ASN A 40 -0.28 -3.34 2.19
CA ASN A 40 0.07 -2.04 2.76
C ASN A 40 0.40 -2.12 4.27
N GLN A 41 1.00 -1.06 4.81
CA GLN A 41 1.43 -1.03 6.22
C GLN A 41 0.29 -1.29 7.23
N PRO A 42 -0.89 -0.67 7.13
CA PRO A 42 -2.01 -0.96 8.02
C PRO A 42 -2.42 -2.43 8.02
N ALA A 43 -2.53 -3.03 6.83
CA ALA A 43 -2.89 -4.43 6.66
C ALA A 43 -1.84 -5.37 7.29
N MET A 44 -0.56 -5.15 6.98
CA MET A 44 0.55 -5.92 7.55
C MET A 44 0.58 -5.81 9.08
N ARG A 45 0.33 -4.63 9.63
CA ARG A 45 0.29 -4.41 11.08
C ARG A 45 -0.83 -5.24 11.71
N MET A 46 -2.02 -5.27 11.12
CA MET A 46 -3.18 -6.02 11.59
C MET A 46 -2.92 -7.54 11.60
N VAL A 47 -2.43 -8.12 10.52
CA VAL A 47 -2.10 -9.55 10.47
C VAL A 47 -1.03 -9.90 11.49
N ASN A 48 0.03 -9.10 11.58
CA ASN A 48 1.14 -9.34 12.48
C ASN A 48 0.72 -9.32 13.96
N ALA A 49 -0.26 -8.48 14.34
CA ALA A 49 -0.77 -8.43 15.69
C ALA A 49 -1.38 -9.78 16.12
N ALA A 50 -2.14 -10.43 15.25
CA ALA A 50 -2.72 -11.74 15.54
C ALA A 50 -1.70 -12.88 15.45
N VAL A 51 -0.88 -12.89 14.39
CA VAL A 51 0.08 -14.00 14.13
C VAL A 51 1.18 -14.07 15.18
N ARG A 52 1.67 -12.94 15.70
CA ARG A 52 2.70 -12.91 16.74
C ARG A 52 2.21 -13.41 18.10
N GLN A 53 0.91 -13.49 18.33
CA GLN A 53 0.30 -13.91 19.59
C GLN A 53 -0.29 -15.33 19.53
N THR A 54 0.00 -16.08 18.46
CA THR A 54 -0.51 -17.45 18.28
C THR A 54 0.58 -18.40 17.78
N ASP A 55 0.32 -19.69 17.79
CA ASP A 55 1.21 -20.70 17.23
C ASP A 55 1.00 -20.85 15.70
N LEU A 56 1.99 -21.46 15.06
CA LEU A 56 2.01 -21.66 13.61
C LEU A 56 0.79 -22.48 13.11
N GLY A 57 0.36 -23.48 13.89
CA GLY A 57 -0.77 -24.35 13.51
C GLY A 57 -2.11 -23.58 13.47
N ARG A 58 -2.33 -22.70 14.47
CA ARG A 58 -3.50 -21.81 14.48
C ARG A 58 -3.40 -20.74 13.40
N ALA A 59 -2.22 -20.18 13.20
CA ALA A 59 -1.99 -19.19 12.15
C ALA A 59 -2.28 -19.74 10.75
N THR A 60 -1.82 -20.95 10.43
CA THR A 60 -2.07 -21.62 9.15
C THR A 60 -3.54 -21.89 8.95
N ARG A 61 -4.20 -22.54 9.92
CA ARG A 61 -5.65 -22.82 9.86
C ARG A 61 -6.49 -21.55 9.78
N GLY A 62 -6.06 -20.47 10.44
CA GLY A 62 -6.76 -19.20 10.37
C GLY A 62 -6.72 -18.60 8.96
N ARG A 63 -5.58 -18.65 8.28
CA ARG A 63 -5.48 -18.23 6.86
C ARG A 63 -6.33 -19.08 5.94
N GLU A 64 -6.36 -20.41 6.16
CA GLU A 64 -7.23 -21.32 5.41
C GLU A 64 -8.72 -20.98 5.60
N TYR A 65 -9.14 -20.63 6.83
CA TYR A 65 -10.50 -20.18 7.11
C TYR A 65 -10.82 -18.86 6.42
N ALA A 66 -9.90 -17.90 6.41
CA ALA A 66 -10.07 -16.65 5.68
C ALA A 66 -10.23 -16.91 4.17
N ALA A 67 -9.30 -17.66 3.58
CA ALA A 67 -9.33 -18.02 2.16
C ALA A 67 -10.55 -18.87 1.76
N GLY A 68 -11.05 -19.69 2.68
CA GLY A 68 -12.25 -20.52 2.49
C GLY A 68 -13.58 -19.77 2.61
N GLY A 69 -13.56 -18.46 2.85
CA GLY A 69 -14.78 -17.64 2.94
C GLY A 69 -15.62 -17.89 4.20
N HIS A 70 -14.99 -18.36 5.29
CA HIS A 70 -15.71 -18.65 6.54
C HIS A 70 -16.00 -17.43 7.40
N VAL A 71 -15.45 -16.25 7.04
CA VAL A 71 -15.63 -14.98 7.76
C VAL A 71 -16.77 -14.21 7.12
N HIS A 72 -17.75 -13.82 7.92
CA HIS A 72 -18.93 -13.08 7.51
C HIS A 72 -19.10 -11.84 8.39
N ASP A 73 -19.90 -10.89 7.93
CA ASP A 73 -20.33 -9.70 8.69
C ASP A 73 -19.15 -8.93 9.31
N LEU A 74 -18.11 -8.69 8.50
CA LEU A 74 -16.94 -7.93 8.94
C LEU A 74 -17.28 -6.45 9.01
N HIS A 75 -17.28 -5.91 10.23
CA HIS A 75 -17.57 -4.51 10.51
C HIS A 75 -16.40 -3.82 11.23
N PHE A 76 -16.17 -2.56 10.86
CA PHE A 76 -15.19 -1.67 11.48
C PHE A 76 -15.96 -0.52 12.14
N ASP A 77 -15.90 -0.42 13.46
CA ASP A 77 -16.61 0.63 14.20
C ASP A 77 -15.86 0.97 15.50
N ARG A 78 -15.65 2.25 15.75
CA ARG A 78 -15.17 2.83 17.01
C ARG A 78 -14.08 2.03 17.72
N ALA A 79 -12.93 1.88 17.05
CA ALA A 79 -11.79 1.12 17.54
C ALA A 79 -12.09 -0.39 17.75
N ARG A 80 -13.14 -0.91 17.14
CA ARG A 80 -13.53 -2.33 17.19
C ARG A 80 -13.72 -2.87 15.79
N ILE A 81 -13.23 -4.09 15.58
CA ILE A 81 -13.50 -4.87 14.38
C ILE A 81 -14.24 -6.13 14.83
N THR A 82 -15.41 -6.39 14.27
CA THR A 82 -16.24 -7.55 14.60
C THR A 82 -16.53 -8.35 13.36
N ALA A 83 -16.64 -9.67 13.52
CA ALA A 83 -17.07 -10.57 12.46
C ALA A 83 -17.65 -11.86 13.05
N SER A 84 -18.46 -12.55 12.27
CA SER A 84 -18.93 -13.91 12.56
C SER A 84 -18.13 -14.91 11.74
N VAL A 85 -17.73 -16.03 12.34
CA VAL A 85 -16.94 -17.07 11.68
C VAL A 85 -17.68 -18.39 11.71
N VAL A 86 -18.02 -18.91 10.54
CA VAL A 86 -18.66 -20.22 10.39
C VAL A 86 -17.61 -21.31 10.59
N GLY A 87 -17.80 -22.11 11.63
CA GLY A 87 -16.93 -23.23 11.98
C GLY A 87 -17.64 -24.58 11.83
N SER A 88 -17.19 -25.56 12.62
CA SER A 88 -17.80 -26.91 12.67
C SER A 88 -19.09 -27.01 13.52
N GLN A 89 -19.50 -25.90 14.15
CA GLN A 89 -20.70 -25.84 14.98
C GLN A 89 -21.88 -25.26 14.17
N ASN A 90 -23.09 -25.49 14.65
CA ASN A 90 -24.33 -25.02 13.99
C ASN A 90 -24.49 -23.50 14.05
N TYR A 91 -23.80 -22.82 14.98
CA TYR A 91 -23.83 -21.37 15.14
C TYR A 91 -22.45 -20.79 14.84
N PRO A 92 -22.37 -19.63 14.19
CA PRO A 92 -21.10 -18.96 13.94
C PRO A 92 -20.46 -18.49 15.26
N PHE A 93 -19.16 -18.41 15.28
CA PHE A 93 -18.40 -17.83 16.39
C PHE A 93 -18.29 -16.33 16.22
N GLU A 94 -18.63 -15.57 17.25
CA GLU A 94 -18.44 -14.14 17.28
C GLU A 94 -16.99 -13.82 17.62
N VAL A 95 -16.35 -13.03 16.76
CA VAL A 95 -14.99 -12.56 16.95
C VAL A 95 -14.97 -11.03 17.07
N SER A 96 -14.21 -10.54 18.05
CA SER A 96 -14.00 -9.11 18.24
C SER A 96 -12.53 -8.81 18.41
N ILE A 97 -12.02 -7.83 17.67
CA ILE A 97 -10.69 -7.25 17.78
C ILE A 97 -10.87 -5.83 18.29
N LEU A 98 -10.34 -5.53 19.47
CA LEU A 98 -10.42 -4.21 20.10
C LEU A 98 -9.06 -3.54 20.01
N LEU A 99 -9.04 -2.38 19.39
CA LEU A 99 -7.87 -1.52 19.33
C LEU A 99 -7.73 -0.72 20.64
N PRO A 100 -6.52 -0.28 21.00
CA PRO A 100 -6.31 0.51 22.21
C PRO A 100 -7.12 1.81 22.15
N PHE A 101 -7.56 2.25 23.32
CA PHE A 101 -8.25 3.54 23.44
C PHE A 101 -7.30 4.68 23.05
N ARG A 102 -7.81 5.63 22.29
CA ARG A 102 -7.16 6.90 21.97
C ARG A 102 -8.18 8.03 22.18
N SER A 103 -7.74 9.08 22.83
CA SER A 103 -8.58 10.25 23.00
C SER A 103 -8.80 11.00 21.69
N ALA A 104 -9.87 11.75 21.57
CA ALA A 104 -10.12 12.58 20.40
C ALA A 104 -9.01 13.62 20.17
N GLY A 105 -8.29 14.02 21.23
CA GLY A 105 -7.12 14.91 21.16
C GLY A 105 -5.96 14.27 20.45
N GLU A 106 -5.56 13.05 20.86
CA GLU A 106 -4.47 12.28 20.24
C GLU A 106 -4.76 12.00 18.76
N VAL A 107 -5.99 11.62 18.45
CA VAL A 107 -6.38 11.37 17.04
C VAL A 107 -6.30 12.65 16.21
N ARG A 108 -6.75 13.80 16.76
CA ARG A 108 -6.68 15.10 16.08
C ARG A 108 -5.24 15.53 15.85
N GLU A 109 -4.36 15.35 16.84
CA GLU A 109 -2.94 15.68 16.75
C GLU A 109 -2.26 14.84 15.66
N ALA A 110 -2.49 13.53 15.63
CA ALA A 110 -1.94 12.63 14.61
C ALA A 110 -2.40 13.01 13.18
N ILE A 111 -3.66 13.42 13.03
CA ILE A 111 -4.18 13.89 11.74
C ILE A 111 -3.62 15.25 11.38
N GLY A 112 -3.44 16.16 12.34
CA GLY A 112 -2.76 17.44 12.14
C GLY A 112 -1.30 17.23 11.68
N GLU A 113 -0.56 16.31 12.31
CA GLU A 113 0.79 15.93 11.88
C GLU A 113 0.80 15.42 10.43
N LEU A 114 -0.16 14.60 10.05
CA LEU A 114 -0.32 14.12 8.68
C LEU A 114 -0.63 15.26 7.71
N ALA A 115 -1.46 16.23 8.12
CA ALA A 115 -1.90 17.34 7.27
C ALA A 115 -0.80 18.37 6.98
N ARG A 116 0.20 18.50 7.87
CA ARG A 116 1.34 19.43 7.69
C ARG A 116 2.30 19.02 6.60
N GLU A 117 2.30 17.76 6.21
CA GLU A 117 3.18 17.28 5.16
C GLU A 117 2.48 17.27 3.80
N ALA A 118 3.08 17.92 2.82
CA ALA A 118 2.55 17.97 1.46
C ALA A 118 2.36 16.56 0.86
N GLY A 119 1.15 16.27 0.38
CA GLY A 119 0.80 14.99 -0.23
C GLY A 119 0.70 13.80 0.73
N ALA A 120 0.87 13.98 2.06
CA ALA A 120 0.81 12.88 3.01
C ALA A 120 -0.58 12.28 3.12
N VAL A 121 -1.63 13.10 3.01
CA VAL A 121 -3.02 12.61 3.00
C VAL A 121 -3.30 11.71 1.81
N ASP A 122 -2.84 12.10 0.61
CA ASP A 122 -3.00 11.28 -0.59
C ASP A 122 -2.25 9.96 -0.50
N ARG A 123 -1.05 9.96 0.09
CA ARG A 123 -0.29 8.73 0.38
C ARG A 123 -1.01 7.86 1.40
N ALA A 124 -1.52 8.48 2.47
CA ALA A 124 -2.26 7.78 3.52
C ALA A 124 -3.53 7.11 2.99
N LEU A 125 -4.26 7.76 2.09
CA LEU A 125 -5.43 7.19 1.42
C LEU A 125 -5.07 6.02 0.47
N LYS A 126 -3.79 5.88 0.11
CA LYS A 126 -3.23 4.73 -0.64
C LYS A 126 -2.59 3.67 0.28
N GLY A 127 -2.65 3.86 1.60
CA GLY A 127 -2.14 2.92 2.59
C GLY A 127 -0.68 3.12 2.99
N ASP A 128 -0.05 4.21 2.54
CA ASP A 128 1.29 4.64 2.96
C ASP A 128 1.14 5.69 4.07
N ILE A 129 1.18 5.23 5.33
CA ILE A 129 0.96 6.04 6.53
C ILE A 129 2.20 5.94 7.41
N ARG A 130 2.71 7.08 7.89
CA ARG A 130 3.83 7.09 8.84
C ARG A 130 3.53 6.29 10.10
N ASP A 131 4.53 5.59 10.62
CA ASP A 131 4.38 4.73 11.80
C ASP A 131 3.78 5.47 12.99
N ARG A 132 4.22 6.72 13.30
CA ARG A 132 3.69 7.51 14.42
C ARG A 132 2.18 7.75 14.31
N VAL A 133 1.68 8.08 13.11
CA VAL A 133 0.26 8.27 12.85
C VAL A 133 -0.48 6.94 12.94
N LEU A 134 0.12 5.89 12.40
CA LEU A 134 -0.44 4.55 12.41
C LEU A 134 -0.51 3.96 13.84
N ASP A 135 0.43 4.33 14.74
CA ASP A 135 0.42 3.97 16.15
C ASP A 135 -0.81 4.52 16.89
N VAL A 136 -1.27 5.70 16.49
CA VAL A 136 -2.47 6.31 17.03
C VAL A 136 -3.72 5.75 16.37
N LEU A 137 -3.72 5.62 15.04
CA LEU A 137 -4.89 5.16 14.29
C LEU A 137 -5.19 3.67 14.53
N LEU A 138 -4.16 2.82 14.67
CA LEU A 138 -4.32 1.41 15.00
C LEU A 138 -3.77 1.10 16.39
N PHE A 139 -2.48 0.83 16.50
CA PHE A 139 -1.76 0.48 17.74
C PHE A 139 -0.25 0.55 17.50
N ALA A 140 0.53 0.81 18.55
CA ALA A 140 1.99 0.83 18.49
C ALA A 140 2.58 -0.58 18.60
N ALA A 141 2.04 -1.40 19.52
CA ALA A 141 2.53 -2.74 19.75
C ALA A 141 1.41 -3.79 19.65
N PRO A 142 1.72 -5.02 19.18
CA PRO A 142 0.73 -6.09 19.03
C PRO A 142 -0.02 -6.45 20.31
N ASP A 143 0.59 -6.33 21.46
CA ASP A 143 0.02 -6.64 22.77
C ASP A 143 -1.01 -5.62 23.27
N GLU A 144 -1.05 -4.43 22.67
CA GLU A 144 -2.10 -3.44 22.92
C GLU A 144 -3.46 -3.86 22.36
N VAL A 145 -3.48 -4.81 21.40
CA VAL A 145 -4.71 -5.28 20.78
C VAL A 145 -5.34 -6.40 21.60
N TYR A 146 -6.61 -6.23 21.93
CA TYR A 146 -7.36 -7.27 22.62
C TYR A 146 -8.20 -8.08 21.66
N PHE A 147 -8.04 -9.40 21.70
CA PHE A 147 -8.77 -10.35 20.87
C PHE A 147 -9.76 -11.15 21.71
N SER A 148 -10.96 -11.34 21.19
CA SER A 148 -12.00 -12.17 21.80
C SER A 148 -12.67 -13.04 20.75
N CYS A 149 -12.99 -14.28 21.13
CA CYS A 149 -13.75 -15.22 20.32
C CYS A 149 -14.62 -16.11 21.21
N THR A 150 -15.85 -16.39 20.79
CA THR A 150 -16.78 -17.27 21.52
C THR A 150 -16.51 -18.77 21.33
N CYS A 151 -15.45 -19.16 20.62
CA CYS A 151 -15.09 -20.56 20.42
C CYS A 151 -14.53 -21.21 21.69
N PRO A 152 -14.56 -22.55 21.81
CA PRO A 152 -14.09 -23.26 22.99
C PRO A 152 -12.56 -23.32 23.09
N ASP A 153 -11.79 -22.77 22.14
CA ASP A 153 -10.34 -22.71 22.22
C ASP A 153 -9.91 -21.72 23.32
N SER A 154 -9.14 -22.18 24.30
CA SER A 154 -8.67 -21.38 25.40
C SER A 154 -7.51 -20.44 25.05
N ALA A 155 -6.96 -20.53 23.84
CA ALA A 155 -5.89 -19.66 23.39
C ALA A 155 -6.40 -18.21 23.21
N ARG A 156 -5.59 -17.23 23.64
CA ARG A 156 -5.90 -15.81 23.48
C ARG A 156 -6.17 -15.44 22.03
N VAL A 157 -5.43 -16.04 21.10
CA VAL A 157 -5.61 -15.88 19.65
C VAL A 157 -5.82 -17.25 19.03
N CYS A 158 -7.07 -17.62 18.80
CA CYS A 158 -7.45 -18.84 18.14
C CYS A 158 -7.42 -18.69 16.60
N LYS A 159 -7.65 -19.77 15.86
CA LYS A 159 -7.70 -19.75 14.38
C LYS A 159 -8.77 -18.80 13.83
N HIS A 160 -9.90 -18.62 14.52
CA HIS A 160 -10.99 -17.74 14.07
C HIS A 160 -10.59 -16.26 14.19
N VAL A 161 -9.86 -15.88 15.24
CA VAL A 161 -9.27 -14.55 15.39
C VAL A 161 -8.27 -14.27 14.27
N VAL A 162 -7.40 -15.24 13.95
CA VAL A 162 -6.46 -15.11 12.83
C VAL A 162 -7.20 -14.94 11.50
N ALA A 163 -8.29 -15.69 11.29
CA ALA A 163 -9.09 -15.56 10.08
C ALA A 163 -9.70 -14.16 9.93
N VAL A 164 -10.25 -13.62 11.02
CA VAL A 164 -10.82 -12.26 11.01
C VAL A 164 -9.75 -11.21 10.84
N ALA A 165 -8.59 -11.35 11.51
CA ALA A 165 -7.46 -10.42 11.33
C ALA A 165 -6.93 -10.43 9.89
N GLN A 166 -6.89 -11.58 9.22
CA GLN A 166 -6.52 -11.72 7.82
C GLN A 166 -7.51 -11.01 6.91
N GLN A 167 -8.82 -11.25 7.08
CA GLN A 167 -9.87 -10.58 6.29
C GLN A 167 -9.93 -9.07 6.55
N ALA A 168 -9.73 -8.65 7.80
CA ALA A 168 -9.63 -7.23 8.14
C ALA A 168 -8.42 -6.57 7.45
N ALA A 169 -7.28 -7.27 7.38
CA ALA A 169 -6.11 -6.79 6.68
C ALA A 169 -6.34 -6.68 5.16
N GLU A 170 -6.96 -7.67 4.54
CA GLU A 170 -7.33 -7.63 3.12
C GLU A 170 -8.28 -6.46 2.82
N LYS A 171 -9.20 -6.17 3.74
CA LYS A 171 -10.10 -5.03 3.63
C LYS A 171 -9.35 -3.69 3.78
N LEU A 172 -8.41 -3.59 4.72
CA LEU A 172 -7.53 -2.43 4.89
C LEU A 172 -6.58 -2.25 3.70
N ASP A 173 -6.13 -3.33 3.07
CA ASP A 173 -5.29 -3.26 1.86
C ASP A 173 -6.07 -2.77 0.65
N SER A 174 -7.30 -3.23 0.49
CA SER A 174 -8.19 -2.82 -0.62
C SER A 174 -8.81 -1.44 -0.40
N THR A 175 -9.02 -1.04 0.85
CA THR A 175 -9.69 0.21 1.23
C THR A 175 -8.95 0.87 2.41
N PRO A 176 -7.78 1.50 2.16
CA PRO A 176 -6.93 2.04 3.23
C PRO A 176 -7.60 3.13 4.07
N SER A 177 -8.58 3.86 3.52
CA SER A 177 -9.34 4.88 4.23
C SER A 177 -10.09 4.36 5.47
N LEU A 178 -10.32 3.05 5.57
CA LEU A 178 -10.93 2.43 6.76
C LEU A 178 -10.10 2.64 8.04
N VAL A 179 -8.78 2.85 7.92
CA VAL A 179 -7.93 3.18 9.07
C VAL A 179 -8.42 4.44 9.80
N PHE A 180 -8.91 5.42 9.05
CA PHE A 180 -9.47 6.65 9.61
C PHE A 180 -10.88 6.41 10.19
N SER A 181 -11.70 5.65 9.48
CA SER A 181 -13.08 5.33 9.90
C SER A 181 -13.12 4.59 11.23
N VAL A 182 -12.14 3.72 11.52
CA VAL A 182 -12.00 3.02 12.82
C VAL A 182 -11.88 4.00 13.99
N ARG A 183 -11.43 5.24 13.75
CA ARG A 183 -11.32 6.32 14.75
C ARG A 183 -12.40 7.40 14.59
N ASP A 184 -13.52 7.08 13.94
CA ASP A 184 -14.61 8.03 13.63
C ASP A 184 -14.13 9.26 12.82
N VAL A 185 -13.03 9.14 12.10
CA VAL A 185 -12.52 10.19 11.23
C VAL A 185 -13.04 9.99 9.82
N THR A 186 -13.91 10.88 9.40
CA THR A 186 -14.42 10.92 8.03
C THR A 186 -13.45 11.61 7.09
N ILE A 187 -13.51 11.29 5.79
CA ILE A 187 -12.70 11.95 4.77
C ILE A 187 -12.96 13.47 4.76
N ALA A 188 -14.20 13.88 4.89
CA ALA A 188 -14.56 15.32 5.00
C ALA A 188 -13.89 16.00 6.19
N ARG A 189 -13.78 15.32 7.33
CA ARG A 189 -13.06 15.84 8.50
C ARG A 189 -11.57 15.93 8.25
N LEU A 190 -10.99 14.94 7.58
CA LEU A 190 -9.58 14.94 7.18
C LEU A 190 -9.27 16.15 6.27
N GLU A 191 -10.07 16.36 5.23
CA GLU A 191 -9.95 17.52 4.34
C GLU A 191 -10.11 18.85 5.07
N GLN A 192 -11.00 18.92 6.06
CA GLN A 192 -11.17 20.10 6.88
C GLN A 192 -9.91 20.41 7.70
N VAL A 193 -9.30 19.39 8.34
CA VAL A 193 -8.06 19.56 9.10
C VAL A 193 -6.92 20.03 8.19
N VAL A 194 -6.81 19.46 6.97
CA VAL A 194 -5.82 19.91 5.99
C VAL A 194 -5.99 21.39 5.65
N ARG A 195 -7.23 21.85 5.45
CA ARG A 195 -7.50 23.28 5.18
C ARG A 195 -7.19 24.17 6.39
N GLU A 196 -7.52 23.73 7.61
CA GLU A 196 -7.24 24.44 8.85
C GLU A 196 -5.72 24.58 9.06
N GLU A 197 -4.95 23.50 8.89
CA GLU A 197 -3.48 23.52 8.99
C GLU A 197 -2.83 24.37 7.89
N ALA A 198 -3.30 24.27 6.65
CA ALA A 198 -2.80 25.11 5.55
C ALA A 198 -3.06 26.61 5.83
N ALA A 199 -4.22 26.97 6.37
CA ALA A 199 -4.53 28.34 6.77
C ALA A 199 -3.64 28.81 7.93
N SER A 200 -3.37 27.95 8.92
CA SER A 200 -2.46 28.25 10.04
C SER A 200 -1.03 28.53 9.56
N ILE A 201 -0.50 27.65 8.69
CA ILE A 201 0.83 27.82 8.09
C ILE A 201 0.90 29.10 7.26
N ALA A 202 -0.14 29.40 6.47
CA ALA A 202 -0.22 30.63 5.71
C ALA A 202 -0.23 31.86 6.62
N HIS A 203 -0.96 31.80 7.74
CA HIS A 203 -1.01 32.89 8.71
C HIS A 203 0.33 33.07 9.45
N GLU A 204 0.99 31.99 9.85
CA GLU A 204 2.33 32.03 10.46
C GLU A 204 3.38 32.61 9.50
N SER A 205 3.25 32.33 8.20
CA SER A 205 4.15 32.89 7.18
C SER A 205 3.89 34.37 6.87
N THR A 206 2.75 34.92 7.31
CA THR A 206 2.41 36.35 7.15
C THR A 206 2.85 37.22 8.33
N VAL A 207 3.77 36.72 9.18
CA VAL A 207 4.36 37.54 10.26
C VAL A 207 4.90 38.85 9.66
N PRO A 208 4.49 40.03 10.21
CA PRO A 208 4.99 41.31 9.74
C PRO A 208 6.50 41.39 9.92
N GLY A 209 7.25 41.34 8.86
CA GLY A 209 8.71 41.26 8.86
C GLY A 209 9.27 40.62 7.60
N SER A 210 8.47 40.06 6.74
CA SER A 210 8.91 39.68 5.40
C SER A 210 8.88 40.89 4.45
N GLU A 211 9.51 42.01 4.89
CA GLU A 211 9.88 43.08 3.97
C GLU A 211 10.62 42.53 2.74
N TYR A 212 11.28 41.41 2.92
CA TYR A 212 11.99 40.71 1.85
C TYR A 212 11.09 40.17 0.73
N PHE A 213 9.80 39.97 0.96
CA PHE A 213 8.87 39.51 -0.09
C PHE A 213 8.44 40.67 -1.02
N TRP A 214 8.30 41.89 -0.45
CA TRP A 214 7.81 43.06 -1.19
C TRP A 214 8.91 44.02 -1.60
N THR A 215 10.03 44.09 -0.86
CA THR A 215 11.15 44.97 -1.17
C THR A 215 12.16 44.36 -2.11
N GLY A 216 12.09 43.05 -2.34
CA GLY A 216 13.05 42.32 -3.19
C GLY A 216 14.52 42.58 -2.74
N ARG A 217 15.36 41.61 -2.90
CA ARG A 217 16.81 41.88 -2.98
C ARG A 217 17.10 42.29 -4.42
N ASP A 218 18.05 43.19 -4.60
CA ASP A 218 18.64 43.36 -5.92
C ASP A 218 18.96 41.96 -6.46
N LEU A 219 18.29 41.59 -7.55
CA LEU A 219 18.56 40.32 -8.18
C LEU A 219 20.03 40.30 -8.56
N PRO A 220 20.80 39.25 -8.21
CA PRO A 220 22.13 39.10 -8.77
C PRO A 220 22.00 39.14 -10.28
N ASP A 221 22.98 39.78 -10.95
CA ASP A 221 23.06 39.77 -12.41
C ASP A 221 22.76 38.34 -12.89
N LEU A 222 21.70 38.21 -13.66
CA LEU A 222 21.38 36.92 -14.24
C LEU A 222 22.60 36.44 -15.00
N PRO A 223 23.11 35.22 -14.74
CA PRO A 223 24.17 34.68 -15.56
C PRO A 223 23.67 34.77 -17.00
N ASN A 224 24.44 35.47 -17.85
CA ASN A 224 24.12 35.58 -19.27
C ASN A 224 23.92 34.15 -19.80
N PRO A 225 22.70 33.69 -20.04
CA PRO A 225 22.51 32.33 -20.52
C PRO A 225 23.31 32.25 -21.81
N LYS A 226 24.25 31.31 -21.88
CA LYS A 226 24.79 30.96 -23.19
C LYS A 226 23.56 30.61 -24.03
N ILE A 227 23.39 31.36 -25.13
CA ILE A 227 22.35 31.09 -26.10
C ILE A 227 22.34 29.58 -26.34
N ALA A 228 21.18 28.98 -26.25
CA ALA A 228 21.03 27.54 -26.47
C ALA A 228 21.78 27.17 -27.76
N PRO A 229 22.46 26.02 -27.78
CA PRO A 229 23.18 25.63 -29.00
C PRO A 229 22.21 25.70 -30.19
N MET A 230 22.73 26.32 -31.27
CA MET A 230 21.96 26.39 -32.51
C MET A 230 21.56 24.99 -32.93
N ILE A 231 20.44 24.88 -33.67
CA ILE A 231 19.98 23.58 -34.20
C ILE A 231 21.10 22.86 -34.97
N GLU A 232 21.99 23.62 -35.58
CA GLU A 232 23.19 23.14 -36.28
C GLU A 232 24.22 22.43 -35.35
N ASP A 233 24.24 22.77 -34.05
CA ASP A 233 25.04 22.09 -33.04
C ASP A 233 24.37 20.88 -32.44
N SER A 234 23.13 20.62 -32.83
CA SER A 234 22.34 19.46 -32.40
C SER A 234 22.65 18.24 -33.27
N ASP A 235 22.46 17.06 -32.70
CA ASP A 235 22.64 15.81 -33.45
C ASP A 235 21.44 15.60 -34.41
N MET A 236 21.61 16.03 -35.66
CA MET A 236 20.59 15.92 -36.70
C MET A 236 20.22 14.47 -37.02
N ASP A 237 21.13 13.51 -36.78
CA ASP A 237 20.86 12.08 -36.98
C ASP A 237 19.86 11.56 -35.93
N LEU A 238 19.95 12.08 -34.69
CA LEU A 238 18.97 11.77 -33.65
C LEU A 238 17.60 12.38 -33.96
N LEU A 239 17.55 13.61 -34.48
CA LEU A 239 16.30 14.23 -34.91
C LEU A 239 15.67 13.43 -36.03
N GLN A 240 16.42 13.03 -37.03
CA GLN A 240 15.96 12.23 -38.16
C GLN A 240 15.46 10.84 -37.70
N THR A 241 16.16 10.23 -36.74
CA THR A 241 15.76 8.96 -36.12
C THR A 241 14.45 9.09 -35.34
N ALA A 242 14.26 10.18 -34.60
CA ALA A 242 13.03 10.47 -33.88
C ALA A 242 11.85 10.67 -34.85
N MET A 243 12.08 11.36 -35.98
CA MET A 243 11.05 11.59 -37.01
C MET A 243 10.63 10.28 -37.73
N GLN A 244 11.50 9.27 -37.80
CA GLN A 244 11.14 7.94 -38.31
C GLN A 244 10.03 7.25 -37.50
N SER A 245 9.85 7.62 -36.25
CA SER A 245 8.76 7.11 -35.40
C SER A 245 7.40 7.73 -35.75
N ILE A 246 7.38 8.87 -36.42
CA ILE A 246 6.18 9.65 -36.73
C ILE A 246 5.69 9.41 -38.17
N SER A 247 6.61 9.22 -39.12
CA SER A 247 6.26 8.98 -40.53
C SER A 247 7.14 7.88 -41.15
N PHE A 248 6.50 7.05 -41.98
CA PHE A 248 7.17 5.98 -42.72
C PHE A 248 7.74 6.44 -44.08
N THR A 249 7.48 7.68 -44.50
CA THR A 249 7.95 8.21 -45.77
C THR A 249 9.13 9.15 -45.60
N ASN A 250 10.22 8.88 -46.28
CA ASN A 250 11.46 9.68 -46.19
C ASN A 250 11.22 11.17 -46.62
N ILE A 251 10.25 11.41 -47.52
CA ILE A 251 9.94 12.76 -47.99
C ILE A 251 9.25 13.58 -46.89
N ASP A 252 8.34 12.98 -46.13
CA ASP A 252 7.64 13.67 -45.06
C ASP A 252 8.56 13.97 -43.88
N GLN A 253 9.52 13.07 -43.60
CA GLN A 253 10.55 13.28 -42.58
C GLN A 253 11.47 14.45 -42.94
N MET A 254 11.97 14.50 -44.16
CA MET A 254 12.81 15.60 -44.63
C MET A 254 12.05 16.94 -44.61
N ARG A 255 10.76 16.94 -44.98
CA ARG A 255 9.92 18.16 -44.94
C ARG A 255 9.73 18.61 -43.50
N ALA A 256 9.45 17.70 -42.54
CA ALA A 256 9.25 18.07 -41.16
C ALA A 256 10.54 18.58 -40.51
N VAL A 257 11.70 18.09 -40.87
CA VAL A 257 13.00 18.63 -40.42
C VAL A 257 13.19 20.05 -40.98
N ALA A 258 12.96 20.27 -42.27
CA ALA A 258 13.07 21.59 -42.89
C ALA A 258 12.09 22.62 -42.28
N ASP A 259 10.87 22.19 -41.97
CA ASP A 259 9.88 23.04 -41.28
C ASP A 259 10.33 23.45 -39.88
N ILE A 260 11.00 22.55 -39.15
CA ILE A 260 11.58 22.83 -37.81
C ILE A 260 12.75 23.81 -37.95
N GLU A 261 13.62 23.64 -38.94
CA GLU A 261 14.76 24.55 -39.17
C GLU A 261 14.26 25.95 -39.51
N GLU A 262 13.28 26.09 -40.42
CA GLU A 262 12.67 27.37 -40.81
C GLU A 262 12.00 28.06 -39.59
N LEU A 263 11.25 27.29 -38.79
CA LEU A 263 10.63 27.82 -37.58
C LEU A 263 11.68 28.30 -36.55
N TYR A 264 12.76 27.59 -36.42
CA TYR A 264 13.85 27.97 -35.51
C TYR A 264 14.54 29.26 -35.98
N GLU A 265 14.83 29.39 -37.28
CA GLU A 265 15.41 30.59 -37.87
C GLU A 265 14.48 31.81 -37.70
N ASP A 266 13.17 31.62 -37.89
CA ASP A 266 12.20 32.71 -37.73
C ASP A 266 12.07 33.14 -36.26
N LEU A 267 12.15 32.19 -35.30
CA LEU A 267 12.06 32.49 -33.86
C LEU A 267 13.36 33.12 -33.30
N THR A 268 14.50 32.85 -33.92
CA THR A 268 15.82 33.34 -33.46
C THR A 268 16.34 34.54 -34.23
N ARG A 269 15.60 34.96 -35.28
CA ARG A 269 15.96 36.16 -36.03
C ARG A 269 15.78 37.39 -35.13
N GLU A 270 16.89 38.03 -34.78
CA GLU A 270 16.86 39.31 -34.09
C GLU A 270 16.37 40.39 -35.10
N ASP A 271 15.35 41.19 -34.73
CA ASP A 271 14.87 42.35 -35.45
C ASP A 271 15.88 43.49 -35.41
#